data_6659efcf1973b9d55bab5e915a40d50b
#
_entry.id   6659efcf1973b9d55bab5e915a40d50b
#
_cell.length_a   1.000
_cell.length_b   1.000
_cell.length_c   1.000
_cell.angle_alpha   90.00
_cell.angle_beta   90.00
_cell.angle_gamma   90.00
#
_symmetry.space_group_name_H-M   'P 1'
#
loop_
_entity.id
_entity.type
_entity.pdbx_description
1 polymer ?
#
loop_
_entity_poly.entity_id
_entity_poly.type
_entity_poly.pdbx_seq_one_letter_code
_entity_poly.pdbx_strand_id
1 'polypeptide(L)'
;MKRLIKILVLISVSILLFGCGKKEDTLVMVTEAGFEPYEYVKNNEIVGVDVDIAREIAREMGKKLEIKDVAFDSIVNELNSNKADFAAAGMSITEERKKEVDFSAEYISSKQVIVVNKNNNTIKSKEDLNSKTISVQTGTVGDTYVSKNFKNAKIIGHKKFLTAAEDVKANKSDCIVMDELPAKELVSKNPTLTIVTIELVTDRYAIAVKKGNTTLLNTINKVLDRLMKEGKIEEYVINHSS
;
A
#
# COMPACT_ATOMS: atom_id res chain seq x y z
N MET A 1 57.71 30.48 18.11
CA MET A 1 57.03 29.17 18.19
C MET A 1 55.71 29.20 18.99
N LYS A 2 55.62 29.72 20.22
CA LYS A 2 54.34 29.72 21.00
C LYS A 2 53.16 30.55 20.43
N ARG A 3 53.42 31.57 19.58
CA ARG A 3 52.38 32.40 18.92
C ARG A 3 51.82 31.70 17.66
N LEU A 4 52.60 30.96 16.88
CA LEU A 4 52.18 30.21 15.72
C LEU A 4 51.28 29.02 16.12
N ILE A 5 51.56 28.35 17.24
CA ILE A 5 50.77 27.22 17.73
C ILE A 5 49.38 27.69 18.20
N LYS A 6 49.23 28.90 18.77
CA LYS A 6 47.93 29.46 19.16
C LYS A 6 47.04 29.82 17.95
N ILE A 7 47.62 30.25 16.83
CA ILE A 7 46.89 30.57 15.61
C ILE A 7 46.44 29.27 14.90
N LEU A 8 47.25 28.21 14.88
CA LEU A 8 46.88 26.92 14.34
C LEU A 8 45.71 26.26 15.11
N VAL A 9 45.66 26.38 16.42
CA VAL A 9 44.58 25.83 17.27
C VAL A 9 43.26 26.61 17.06
N LEU A 10 43.31 27.93 16.83
CA LEU A 10 42.10 28.71 16.55
C LEU A 10 41.51 28.41 15.17
N ILE A 11 42.32 28.07 14.15
CA ILE A 11 41.86 27.71 12.81
C ILE A 11 41.25 26.30 12.79
N SER A 12 41.77 25.36 13.59
CA SER A 12 41.24 23.99 13.66
C SER A 12 39.88 23.90 14.35
N VAL A 13 39.53 24.81 15.27
CA VAL A 13 38.22 24.86 15.92
C VAL A 13 37.15 25.49 15.02
N SER A 14 37.53 26.38 14.08
CA SER A 14 36.60 27.01 13.16
C SER A 14 36.09 26.10 12.04
N ILE A 15 36.78 24.99 11.74
CA ILE A 15 36.40 24.03 10.69
C ILE A 15 35.36 23.00 11.16
N LEU A 16 35.18 22.84 12.49
CA LEU A 16 34.21 21.91 13.06
C LEU A 16 32.78 22.43 13.13
N LEU A 17 32.52 23.69 12.79
CA LEU A 17 31.20 24.32 12.86
C LEU A 17 30.42 24.38 11.53
N PHE A 18 31.02 23.93 10.42
CA PHE A 18 30.34 23.93 9.10
C PHE A 18 29.84 22.56 8.64
N GLY A 19 29.82 21.56 9.52
CA GLY A 19 29.39 20.19 9.22
C GLY A 19 27.96 19.82 9.61
N CYS A 20 27.11 20.78 9.99
CA CYS A 20 25.70 20.51 10.24
C CYS A 20 24.91 20.81 8.94
N GLY A 21 25.12 19.99 7.91
CA GLY A 21 24.14 19.85 6.86
C GLY A 21 22.82 19.50 7.54
N LYS A 22 21.81 20.38 7.47
CA LYS A 22 20.44 20.05 7.87
C LYS A 22 20.13 18.75 7.13
N LYS A 23 20.03 17.64 7.91
CA LYS A 23 19.46 16.41 7.38
C LYS A 23 18.10 16.83 6.83
N GLU A 24 17.89 16.76 5.51
CA GLU A 24 16.58 17.08 4.94
C GLU A 24 15.57 16.28 5.76
N ASP A 25 14.60 16.98 6.32
CA ASP A 25 13.61 16.35 7.20
C ASP A 25 12.72 15.49 6.30
N THR A 26 12.98 14.20 6.27
CA THR A 26 12.37 13.23 5.36
C THR A 26 11.17 12.59 6.04
N LEU A 27 10.10 12.41 5.29
CA LEU A 27 8.92 11.65 5.68
C LEU A 27 8.90 10.35 4.89
N VAL A 28 8.95 9.21 5.57
CA VAL A 28 9.06 7.89 4.94
C VAL A 28 7.68 7.24 4.85
N MET A 29 7.19 7.06 3.63
CA MET A 29 6.02 6.24 3.30
C MET A 29 6.45 4.80 3.04
N VAL A 30 5.75 3.82 3.60
CA VAL A 30 5.88 2.40 3.24
C VAL A 30 4.65 1.93 2.47
N THR A 31 4.89 1.13 1.43
CA THR A 31 3.84 0.61 0.54
C THR A 31 4.26 -0.73 -0.08
N GLU A 32 3.38 -1.36 -0.88
CA GLU A 32 3.68 -2.48 -1.78
C GLU A 32 3.35 -2.08 -3.23
N ALA A 33 4.37 -1.75 -4.01
CA ALA A 33 4.21 -1.12 -5.33
C ALA A 33 3.83 -2.11 -6.46
N GLY A 34 2.74 -2.82 -6.27
CA GLY A 34 2.15 -3.76 -7.23
C GLY A 34 0.62 -3.72 -7.24
N PHE A 35 -0.01 -2.62 -6.78
CA PHE A 35 -1.43 -2.51 -6.53
C PHE A 35 -2.07 -1.32 -7.27
N GLU A 36 -1.92 -1.30 -8.61
CA GLU A 36 -2.49 -0.27 -9.48
C GLU A 36 -4.03 -0.23 -9.35
N PRO A 37 -4.67 0.97 -9.25
CA PRO A 37 -4.13 2.32 -9.48
C PRO A 37 -3.56 3.01 -8.21
N TYR A 38 -3.52 2.34 -7.07
CA TYR A 38 -3.18 2.98 -5.78
C TYR A 38 -1.68 3.21 -5.61
N GLU A 39 -0.85 2.17 -5.80
CA GLU A 39 0.60 2.24 -5.78
C GLU A 39 1.20 1.20 -6.74
N TYR A 40 1.97 1.66 -7.70
CA TYR A 40 2.55 0.80 -8.73
C TYR A 40 3.80 1.42 -9.36
N VAL A 41 4.59 0.58 -10.02
CA VAL A 41 5.79 1.06 -10.72
C VAL A 41 5.43 1.45 -12.16
N LYS A 42 5.74 2.70 -12.52
CA LYS A 42 5.66 3.24 -13.89
C LYS A 42 6.92 4.00 -14.21
N ASN A 43 7.58 3.67 -15.34
CA ASN A 43 8.84 4.30 -15.76
C ASN A 43 9.92 4.30 -14.65
N ASN A 44 10.03 3.22 -13.91
CA ASN A 44 10.97 3.03 -12.79
C ASN A 44 10.73 3.96 -11.57
N GLU A 45 9.56 4.56 -11.48
CA GLU A 45 9.12 5.34 -10.32
C GLU A 45 7.87 4.71 -9.70
N ILE A 46 7.71 4.84 -8.39
CA ILE A 46 6.47 4.45 -7.71
C ILE A 46 5.50 5.61 -7.80
N VAL A 47 4.33 5.34 -8.36
CA VAL A 47 3.26 6.30 -8.60
C VAL A 47 1.91 5.70 -8.20
N GLY A 48 0.85 6.51 -8.17
CA GLY A 48 -0.51 6.06 -7.86
C GLY A 48 -1.23 7.00 -6.91
N VAL A 49 -2.48 6.69 -6.64
CA VAL A 49 -3.38 7.48 -5.77
C VAL A 49 -2.75 7.70 -4.39
N ASP A 50 -2.26 6.64 -3.77
CA ASP A 50 -1.67 6.67 -2.43
C ASP A 50 -0.37 7.47 -2.40
N VAL A 51 0.38 7.43 -3.49
CA VAL A 51 1.61 8.23 -3.66
C VAL A 51 1.27 9.72 -3.81
N ASP A 52 0.22 10.07 -4.55
CA ASP A 52 -0.21 11.46 -4.70
C ASP A 52 -0.74 12.03 -3.38
N ILE A 53 -1.51 11.25 -2.62
CA ILE A 53 -1.90 11.60 -1.24
C ILE A 53 -0.67 11.80 -0.36
N ALA A 54 0.31 10.90 -0.43
CA ALA A 54 1.54 10.97 0.37
C ALA A 54 2.38 12.22 0.04
N ARG A 55 2.43 12.63 -1.24
CA ARG A 55 3.08 13.89 -1.67
C ARG A 55 2.40 15.11 -1.04
N GLU A 56 1.05 15.12 -0.98
CA GLU A 56 0.30 16.19 -0.31
C GLU A 56 0.58 16.25 1.20
N ILE A 57 0.67 15.07 1.87
CA ILE A 57 1.03 15.00 3.28
C ILE A 57 2.44 15.54 3.51
N ALA A 58 3.41 15.11 2.71
CA ALA A 58 4.79 15.59 2.82
C ALA A 58 4.89 17.10 2.58
N ARG A 59 4.15 17.63 1.59
CA ARG A 59 4.05 19.07 1.30
C ARG A 59 3.47 19.86 2.47
N GLU A 60 2.38 19.38 3.08
CA GLU A 60 1.77 20.00 4.26
C GLU A 60 2.75 20.07 5.45
N MET A 61 3.62 19.08 5.57
CA MET A 61 4.64 19.02 6.63
C MET A 61 5.94 19.73 6.29
N GLY A 62 6.11 20.25 5.06
CA GLY A 62 7.36 20.84 4.59
C GLY A 62 8.52 19.86 4.54
N LYS A 63 8.25 18.55 4.30
CA LYS A 63 9.22 17.47 4.28
C LYS A 63 9.40 16.90 2.88
N LYS A 64 10.55 16.23 2.67
CA LYS A 64 10.78 15.42 1.47
C LYS A 64 10.13 14.05 1.66
N LEU A 65 9.40 13.56 0.66
CA LEU A 65 8.85 12.21 0.68
C LEU A 65 9.90 11.21 0.23
N GLU A 66 10.07 10.14 1.02
CA GLU A 66 10.76 8.91 0.63
C GLU A 66 9.74 7.78 0.59
N ILE A 67 9.77 6.95 -0.48
CA ILE A 67 8.84 5.83 -0.64
C ILE A 67 9.62 4.53 -0.54
N LYS A 68 9.15 3.62 0.30
CA LYS A 68 9.75 2.33 0.57
C LYS A 68 8.81 1.21 0.13
N ASP A 69 9.25 0.43 -0.89
CA ASP A 69 8.52 -0.75 -1.37
C ASP A 69 8.91 -1.98 -0.54
N VAL A 70 7.92 -2.64 0.05
CA VAL A 70 8.09 -3.87 0.83
C VAL A 70 6.93 -4.83 0.54
N ALA A 71 7.03 -6.08 0.98
CA ALA A 71 5.89 -7.00 0.92
C ALA A 71 4.75 -6.50 1.83
N PHE A 72 3.49 -6.62 1.38
CA PHE A 72 2.32 -6.08 2.06
C PHE A 72 2.20 -6.55 3.51
N ASP A 73 2.46 -7.83 3.77
CA ASP A 73 2.44 -8.45 5.10
C ASP A 73 3.53 -7.92 6.06
N SER A 74 4.50 -7.16 5.54
CA SER A 74 5.58 -6.57 6.34
C SER A 74 5.31 -5.11 6.74
N ILE A 75 4.31 -4.45 6.14
CA ILE A 75 4.06 -3.01 6.29
C ILE A 75 3.86 -2.60 7.76
N VAL A 76 3.01 -3.32 8.50
CA VAL A 76 2.73 -3.02 9.91
C VAL A 76 4.01 -3.12 10.76
N ASN A 77 4.87 -4.10 10.47
CA ASN A 77 6.15 -4.25 11.16
C ASN A 77 7.13 -3.09 10.84
N GLU A 78 7.14 -2.57 9.61
CA GLU A 78 7.95 -1.41 9.25
C GLU A 78 7.55 -0.16 10.06
N LEU A 79 6.24 0.06 10.28
CA LEU A 79 5.72 1.15 11.14
C LEU A 79 6.13 0.95 12.60
N ASN A 80 5.89 -0.25 13.15
CA ASN A 80 6.17 -0.54 14.55
C ASN A 80 7.66 -0.49 14.89
N SER A 81 8.51 -0.82 13.91
CA SER A 81 9.98 -0.76 14.03
C SER A 81 10.56 0.65 13.77
N ASN A 82 9.73 1.67 13.55
CA ASN A 82 10.12 3.04 13.18
C ASN A 82 11.01 3.12 11.91
N LYS A 83 10.81 2.20 10.97
CA LYS A 83 11.49 2.20 9.68
C LYS A 83 10.70 2.97 8.61
N ALA A 84 9.45 3.31 8.90
CA ALA A 84 8.59 4.20 8.15
C ALA A 84 7.74 5.03 9.10
N ASP A 85 7.30 6.20 8.64
CA ASP A 85 6.45 7.12 9.42
C ASP A 85 4.97 6.78 9.26
N PHE A 86 4.56 6.41 8.05
CA PHE A 86 3.18 6.04 7.73
C PHE A 86 3.13 5.02 6.58
N ALA A 87 2.00 4.33 6.46
CA ALA A 87 1.70 3.43 5.35
C ALA A 87 0.50 3.96 4.55
N ALA A 88 0.68 4.10 3.25
CA ALA A 88 -0.37 4.27 2.27
C ALA A 88 -0.19 3.15 1.23
N ALA A 89 -1.11 2.16 1.23
CA ALA A 89 -0.91 0.88 0.57
C ALA A 89 -2.25 0.17 0.25
N GLY A 90 -3.30 0.93 -0.12
CA GLY A 90 -4.65 0.37 -0.24
C GLY A 90 -5.06 -0.41 1.01
N MET A 91 -4.59 0.04 2.19
CA MET A 91 -4.70 -0.77 3.41
C MET A 91 -6.07 -0.65 4.05
N SER A 92 -6.80 -1.76 4.08
CA SER A 92 -8.10 -1.84 4.73
C SER A 92 -8.00 -1.74 6.25
N ILE A 93 -8.95 -1.03 6.84
CA ILE A 93 -9.15 -0.98 8.29
C ILE A 93 -9.69 -2.32 8.77
N THR A 94 -8.96 -2.99 9.67
CA THR A 94 -9.44 -4.21 10.35
C THR A 94 -9.26 -4.12 11.86
N GLU A 95 -10.04 -4.87 12.62
CA GLU A 95 -9.93 -4.88 14.09
C GLU A 95 -8.59 -5.46 14.57
N GLU A 96 -8.00 -6.37 13.81
CA GLU A 96 -6.67 -6.92 14.08
C GLU A 96 -5.62 -5.84 13.92
N ARG A 97 -5.63 -5.12 12.79
CA ARG A 97 -4.67 -4.05 12.49
C ARG A 97 -4.79 -2.87 13.47
N LYS A 98 -6.03 -2.52 13.90
CA LYS A 98 -6.26 -1.47 14.91
C LYS A 98 -5.59 -1.75 16.25
N LYS A 99 -5.27 -3.00 16.57
CA LYS A 99 -4.53 -3.35 17.80
C LYS A 99 -3.07 -2.92 17.69
N GLU A 100 -2.53 -2.84 16.49
CA GLU A 100 -1.10 -2.65 16.21
C GLU A 100 -0.77 -1.25 15.70
N VAL A 101 -1.69 -0.61 14.96
CA VAL A 101 -1.50 0.71 14.34
C VAL A 101 -2.74 1.57 14.55
N ASP A 102 -2.59 2.88 14.35
CA ASP A 102 -3.72 3.80 14.26
C ASP A 102 -3.99 4.15 12.80
N PHE A 103 -5.26 4.34 12.46
CA PHE A 103 -5.73 4.65 11.11
C PHE A 103 -6.28 6.06 10.99
N SER A 104 -6.07 6.67 9.84
CA SER A 104 -6.74 7.90 9.43
C SER A 104 -8.25 7.68 9.21
N ALA A 105 -8.94 8.76 8.87
CA ALA A 105 -10.23 8.66 8.20
C ALA A 105 -10.10 7.81 6.94
N GLU A 106 -11.15 7.08 6.59
CA GLU A 106 -11.24 6.35 5.32
C GLU A 106 -11.27 7.32 4.14
N TYR A 107 -10.59 6.97 3.03
CA TYR A 107 -10.56 7.80 1.84
C TYR A 107 -11.12 7.09 0.59
N ILE A 108 -11.19 5.77 0.58
CA ILE A 108 -11.76 4.94 -0.50
C ILE A 108 -12.48 3.74 0.11
N SER A 109 -13.64 3.38 -0.48
CA SER A 109 -14.28 2.08 -0.27
C SER A 109 -13.92 1.13 -1.40
N SER A 110 -13.66 -0.13 -1.07
CA SER A 110 -13.36 -1.21 -2.00
C SER A 110 -14.24 -2.42 -1.74
N LYS A 111 -14.20 -3.39 -2.64
CA LYS A 111 -14.81 -4.70 -2.46
C LYS A 111 -13.93 -5.78 -3.06
N GLN A 112 -13.93 -6.94 -2.42
CA GLN A 112 -13.21 -8.12 -2.92
C GLN A 112 -14.01 -8.80 -4.02
N VAL A 113 -13.34 -9.10 -5.13
CA VAL A 113 -13.89 -9.79 -6.31
C VAL A 113 -13.05 -11.02 -6.64
N ILE A 114 -13.53 -11.83 -7.58
CA ILE A 114 -12.88 -13.05 -8.04
C ILE A 114 -12.37 -12.85 -9.45
N VAL A 115 -11.08 -13.07 -9.68
CA VAL A 115 -10.47 -13.09 -11.02
C VAL A 115 -10.19 -14.53 -11.42
N VAL A 116 -10.60 -14.92 -12.62
CA VAL A 116 -10.45 -16.28 -13.17
C VAL A 116 -9.86 -16.24 -14.58
N ASN A 117 -9.38 -17.38 -15.06
CA ASN A 117 -9.14 -17.55 -16.49
C ASN A 117 -10.49 -17.48 -17.23
N LYS A 118 -10.56 -16.80 -18.39
CA LYS A 118 -11.79 -16.65 -19.20
C LYS A 118 -12.46 -17.98 -19.55
N ASN A 119 -11.69 -19.05 -19.66
CA ASN A 119 -12.19 -20.39 -19.93
C ASN A 119 -12.72 -21.12 -18.69
N ASN A 120 -12.58 -20.52 -17.49
CA ASN A 120 -13.13 -21.10 -16.28
C ASN A 120 -14.64 -20.88 -16.24
N ASN A 121 -15.39 -21.99 -16.22
CA ASN A 121 -16.84 -21.99 -16.10
C ASN A 121 -17.34 -22.64 -14.79
N THR A 122 -16.42 -22.90 -13.85
CA THR A 122 -16.69 -23.67 -12.63
C THR A 122 -16.92 -22.81 -11.40
N ILE A 123 -16.69 -21.49 -11.50
CA ILE A 123 -16.93 -20.53 -10.41
C ILE A 123 -18.06 -19.59 -10.86
N LYS A 124 -19.26 -19.80 -10.29
CA LYS A 124 -20.49 -19.04 -10.62
C LYS A 124 -21.13 -18.41 -9.38
N SER A 125 -20.73 -18.88 -8.20
CA SER A 125 -21.16 -18.38 -6.90
C SER A 125 -20.00 -18.38 -5.92
N LYS A 126 -20.15 -17.73 -4.78
CA LYS A 126 -19.11 -17.73 -3.72
C LYS A 126 -18.94 -19.11 -3.10
N GLU A 127 -19.99 -19.93 -3.08
CA GLU A 127 -19.99 -21.27 -2.53
C GLU A 127 -19.06 -22.22 -3.32
N ASP A 128 -18.90 -21.96 -4.63
CA ASP A 128 -18.00 -22.72 -5.50
C ASP A 128 -16.54 -22.63 -5.06
N LEU A 129 -16.17 -21.59 -4.32
CA LEU A 129 -14.82 -21.38 -3.81
C LEU A 129 -14.40 -22.48 -2.82
N ASN A 130 -15.32 -23.16 -2.16
CA ASN A 130 -15.03 -24.15 -1.12
C ASN A 130 -14.14 -25.34 -1.57
N SER A 131 -14.11 -25.65 -2.85
CA SER A 131 -13.33 -26.78 -3.40
C SER A 131 -12.21 -26.33 -4.34
N LYS A 132 -11.88 -25.03 -4.35
CA LYS A 132 -10.94 -24.43 -5.29
C LYS A 132 -9.57 -24.21 -4.71
N THR A 133 -8.59 -24.09 -5.60
CA THR A 133 -7.29 -23.52 -5.28
C THR A 133 -7.37 -22.02 -5.52
N ILE A 134 -7.26 -21.25 -4.44
CA ILE A 134 -7.44 -19.79 -4.44
C ILE A 134 -6.10 -19.13 -4.20
N SER A 135 -5.64 -18.30 -5.14
CA SER A 135 -4.50 -17.43 -4.97
C SER A 135 -4.92 -16.11 -4.31
N VAL A 136 -4.11 -15.63 -3.37
CA VAL A 136 -4.30 -14.36 -2.66
C VAL A 136 -2.97 -13.66 -2.47
N GLN A 137 -2.98 -12.36 -2.23
CA GLN A 137 -1.81 -11.70 -1.66
C GLN A 137 -1.83 -11.89 -0.13
N THR A 138 -0.71 -12.37 0.42
CA THR A 138 -0.58 -12.69 1.84
C THR A 138 -0.84 -11.47 2.73
N GLY A 139 -1.68 -11.63 3.75
CA GLY A 139 -2.00 -10.62 4.74
C GLY A 139 -3.08 -9.61 4.33
N THR A 140 -3.70 -9.75 3.15
CA THR A 140 -4.80 -8.90 2.69
C THR A 140 -6.14 -9.30 3.34
N VAL A 141 -7.16 -8.45 3.16
CA VAL A 141 -8.55 -8.81 3.55
C VAL A 141 -9.05 -9.99 2.75
N GLY A 142 -8.69 -10.08 1.46
CA GLY A 142 -9.02 -11.23 0.61
C GLY A 142 -8.46 -12.53 1.16
N ASP A 143 -7.19 -12.56 1.57
CA ASP A 143 -6.56 -13.71 2.21
C ASP A 143 -7.29 -14.12 3.50
N THR A 144 -7.50 -13.16 4.40
CA THR A 144 -8.22 -13.42 5.68
C THR A 144 -9.63 -13.93 5.42
N TYR A 145 -10.35 -13.32 4.46
CA TYR A 145 -11.72 -13.70 4.13
C TYR A 145 -11.81 -15.13 3.61
N VAL A 146 -10.99 -15.51 2.62
CA VAL A 146 -11.05 -16.86 2.05
C VAL A 146 -10.59 -17.92 3.04
N SER A 147 -9.54 -17.65 3.80
CA SER A 147 -9.02 -18.56 4.83
C SER A 147 -10.04 -18.83 5.96
N LYS A 148 -10.86 -17.82 6.29
CA LYS A 148 -11.90 -17.93 7.32
C LYS A 148 -13.15 -18.66 6.82
N ASN A 149 -13.58 -18.38 5.59
CA ASN A 149 -14.90 -18.79 5.10
C ASN A 149 -14.90 -20.07 4.25
N PHE A 150 -13.78 -20.45 3.61
CA PHE A 150 -13.71 -21.58 2.69
C PHE A 150 -12.72 -22.65 3.20
N LYS A 151 -13.14 -23.43 4.20
CA LYS A 151 -12.27 -24.38 4.92
C LYS A 151 -11.76 -25.55 4.07
N ASN A 152 -12.44 -25.89 2.97
CA ASN A 152 -12.05 -26.94 2.05
C ASN A 152 -11.27 -26.40 0.83
N ALA A 153 -11.10 -25.11 0.71
CA ALA A 153 -10.30 -24.51 -0.34
C ALA A 153 -8.80 -24.65 -0.02
N LYS A 154 -8.00 -24.78 -1.07
CA LYS A 154 -6.53 -24.69 -0.97
C LYS A 154 -6.14 -23.23 -1.20
N ILE A 155 -5.59 -22.56 -0.19
CA ILE A 155 -5.14 -21.17 -0.31
C ILE A 155 -3.65 -21.13 -0.65
N ILE A 156 -3.29 -20.34 -1.67
CA ILE A 156 -1.90 -20.07 -2.07
C ILE A 156 -1.63 -18.59 -1.86
N GLY A 157 -0.79 -18.27 -0.86
CA GLY A 157 -0.36 -16.90 -0.58
C GLY A 157 0.81 -16.46 -1.47
N HIS A 158 0.70 -15.27 -2.04
CA HIS A 158 1.74 -14.63 -2.87
C HIS A 158 2.18 -13.31 -2.25
N LYS A 159 3.39 -12.86 -2.58
CA LYS A 159 3.86 -11.53 -2.19
C LYS A 159 3.28 -10.42 -3.06
N LYS A 160 2.95 -10.74 -4.32
CA LYS A 160 2.39 -9.79 -5.32
C LYS A 160 1.25 -10.43 -6.10
N PHE A 161 0.21 -9.66 -6.42
CA PHE A 161 -0.91 -10.14 -7.25
C PHE A 161 -0.48 -10.54 -8.68
N LEU A 162 0.58 -9.93 -9.21
CA LEU A 162 1.12 -10.36 -10.52
C LEU A 162 1.55 -11.83 -10.51
N THR A 163 2.16 -12.32 -9.41
CA THR A 163 2.51 -13.76 -9.29
C THR A 163 1.27 -14.63 -9.15
N ALA A 164 0.24 -14.17 -8.43
CA ALA A 164 -1.05 -14.85 -8.37
C ALA A 164 -1.72 -14.97 -9.76
N ALA A 165 -1.62 -13.92 -10.57
CA ALA A 165 -2.14 -13.92 -11.94
C ALA A 165 -1.43 -14.96 -12.83
N GLU A 166 -0.12 -15.10 -12.72
CA GLU A 166 0.62 -16.14 -13.45
C GLU A 166 0.18 -17.55 -13.07
N ASP A 167 -0.11 -17.79 -11.79
CA ASP A 167 -0.59 -19.11 -11.35
C ASP A 167 -2.00 -19.42 -11.91
N VAL A 168 -2.90 -18.43 -11.99
CA VAL A 168 -4.21 -18.62 -12.63
C VAL A 168 -4.09 -18.84 -14.13
N LYS A 169 -3.23 -18.07 -14.81
CA LYS A 169 -2.96 -18.25 -16.26
C LYS A 169 -2.38 -19.65 -16.56
N ALA A 170 -1.54 -20.16 -15.66
CA ALA A 170 -0.93 -21.49 -15.77
C ALA A 170 -1.83 -22.63 -15.24
N ASN A 171 -3.07 -22.36 -14.83
CA ASN A 171 -4.00 -23.31 -14.20
C ASN A 171 -3.44 -24.00 -12.94
N LYS A 172 -2.52 -23.35 -12.21
CA LYS A 172 -2.04 -23.81 -10.91
C LYS A 172 -2.99 -23.37 -9.78
N SER A 173 -3.75 -22.31 -10.02
CA SER A 173 -4.85 -21.84 -9.19
C SER A 173 -6.11 -21.67 -10.05
N ASP A 174 -7.27 -21.88 -9.44
CA ASP A 174 -8.56 -21.70 -10.09
C ASP A 174 -8.96 -20.22 -10.20
N CYS A 175 -8.57 -19.40 -9.22
CA CYS A 175 -8.91 -17.99 -9.15
C CYS A 175 -7.95 -17.20 -8.26
N ILE A 176 -8.09 -15.86 -8.35
CA ILE A 176 -7.54 -14.89 -7.38
C ILE A 176 -8.70 -14.23 -6.66
N VAL A 177 -8.56 -13.97 -5.37
CA VAL A 177 -9.43 -13.05 -4.63
C VAL A 177 -8.62 -11.79 -4.34
N MET A 178 -9.15 -10.64 -4.81
CA MET A 178 -8.50 -9.34 -4.72
C MET A 178 -9.50 -8.19 -4.86
N ASP A 179 -9.03 -6.99 -4.65
CA ASP A 179 -9.83 -5.75 -4.72
C ASP A 179 -10.24 -5.41 -6.15
N GLU A 180 -11.45 -4.81 -6.29
CA GLU A 180 -12.10 -4.63 -7.60
C GLU A 180 -11.33 -3.73 -8.55
N LEU A 181 -10.84 -2.54 -8.13
CA LEU A 181 -10.10 -1.65 -9.03
C LEU A 181 -8.77 -2.28 -9.47
N PRO A 182 -7.91 -2.78 -8.58
CA PRO A 182 -6.73 -3.55 -8.98
C PRO A 182 -7.04 -4.77 -9.85
N ALA A 183 -8.16 -5.45 -9.63
CA ALA A 183 -8.59 -6.54 -10.50
C ALA A 183 -8.91 -6.06 -11.93
N LYS A 184 -9.55 -4.90 -12.07
CA LYS A 184 -9.82 -4.28 -13.39
C LYS A 184 -8.53 -3.94 -14.11
N GLU A 185 -7.56 -3.32 -13.41
CA GLU A 185 -6.25 -3.02 -13.98
C GLU A 185 -5.48 -4.28 -14.36
N LEU A 186 -5.50 -5.31 -13.49
CA LEU A 186 -4.88 -6.60 -13.77
C LEU A 186 -5.46 -7.24 -15.03
N VAL A 187 -6.79 -7.30 -15.16
CA VAL A 187 -7.49 -7.94 -16.28
C VAL A 187 -7.31 -7.14 -17.58
N SER A 188 -7.28 -5.80 -17.53
CA SER A 188 -7.03 -4.96 -18.71
C SER A 188 -5.70 -5.31 -19.39
N LYS A 189 -4.68 -5.65 -18.60
CA LYS A 189 -3.34 -6.02 -19.06
C LYS A 189 -3.16 -7.52 -19.30
N ASN A 190 -4.14 -8.36 -18.94
CA ASN A 190 -4.11 -9.81 -19.09
C ASN A 190 -5.36 -10.33 -19.78
N PRO A 191 -5.40 -10.33 -21.15
CA PRO A 191 -6.62 -10.64 -21.92
C PRO A 191 -7.19 -12.05 -21.69
N THR A 192 -6.43 -12.97 -21.11
CA THR A 192 -6.88 -14.33 -20.76
C THR A 192 -7.62 -14.41 -19.44
N LEU A 193 -7.58 -13.34 -18.63
CA LEU A 193 -8.26 -13.26 -17.36
C LEU A 193 -9.58 -12.49 -17.48
N THR A 194 -10.48 -12.72 -16.53
CA THR A 194 -11.75 -12.00 -16.40
C THR A 194 -12.19 -11.93 -14.93
N ILE A 195 -13.00 -10.93 -14.61
CA ILE A 195 -13.61 -10.78 -13.28
C ILE A 195 -14.95 -11.50 -13.28
N VAL A 196 -15.18 -12.34 -12.27
CA VAL A 196 -16.50 -12.86 -11.95
C VAL A 196 -17.18 -11.88 -11.02
N THR A 197 -18.35 -11.36 -11.41
CA THR A 197 -19.08 -10.32 -10.68
C THR A 197 -19.80 -10.90 -9.46
N ILE A 198 -19.02 -11.39 -8.51
CA ILE A 198 -19.48 -11.86 -7.19
C ILE A 198 -18.77 -10.98 -6.16
N GLU A 199 -19.55 -10.25 -5.39
CA GLU A 199 -19.04 -9.46 -4.27
C GLU A 199 -18.87 -10.35 -3.05
N LEU A 200 -17.67 -10.39 -2.49
CA LEU A 200 -17.35 -11.23 -1.35
C LEU A 200 -17.45 -10.46 -0.03
N VAL A 201 -16.75 -9.36 0.06
CA VAL A 201 -16.71 -8.49 1.24
C VAL A 201 -16.32 -7.08 0.80
N THR A 202 -16.92 -6.07 1.45
CA THR A 202 -16.55 -4.67 1.29
C THR A 202 -15.54 -4.29 2.36
N ASP A 203 -14.57 -3.47 2.01
CA ASP A 203 -13.59 -2.92 2.92
C ASP A 203 -13.33 -1.43 2.64
N ARG A 204 -12.53 -0.79 3.49
CA ARG A 204 -12.32 0.65 3.46
C ARG A 204 -10.86 0.95 3.71
N TYR A 205 -10.25 1.72 2.79
CA TYR A 205 -8.84 2.07 2.89
C TYR A 205 -8.61 3.30 3.76
N ALA A 206 -7.56 3.22 4.55
CA ALA A 206 -7.07 4.32 5.35
C ALA A 206 -5.53 4.28 5.44
N ILE A 207 -4.95 5.41 5.75
CA ILE A 207 -3.52 5.55 5.98
C ILE A 207 -3.22 5.11 7.42
N ALA A 208 -2.23 4.21 7.57
CA ALA A 208 -1.83 3.72 8.88
C ALA A 208 -0.58 4.45 9.38
N VAL A 209 -0.56 4.72 10.68
CA VAL A 209 0.59 5.25 11.41
C VAL A 209 0.91 4.36 12.61
N LYS A 210 2.15 4.41 13.10
CA LYS A 210 2.49 3.76 14.36
C LYS A 210 1.54 4.19 15.47
N LYS A 211 1.10 3.23 16.28
CA LYS A 211 0.15 3.46 17.37
C LYS A 211 0.62 4.57 18.31
N GLY A 212 -0.29 5.51 18.58
CA GLY A 212 -0.04 6.68 19.43
C GLY A 212 0.63 7.87 18.70
N ASN A 213 0.94 7.79 17.41
CA ASN A 213 1.46 8.94 16.64
C ASN A 213 0.33 9.89 16.21
N THR A 214 -0.31 10.51 17.21
CA THR A 214 -1.49 11.38 17.02
C THR A 214 -1.15 12.65 16.24
N THR A 215 0.07 13.18 16.38
CA THR A 215 0.49 14.39 15.67
C THR A 215 0.50 14.18 14.15
N LEU A 216 1.15 13.10 13.68
CA LEU A 216 1.16 12.76 12.26
C LEU A 216 -0.25 12.40 11.77
N LEU A 217 -0.99 11.61 12.55
CA LEU A 217 -2.36 11.21 12.21
C LEU A 217 -3.29 12.40 12.02
N ASN A 218 -3.21 13.42 12.88
CA ASN A 218 -4.00 14.65 12.75
C ASN A 218 -3.64 15.43 11.47
N THR A 219 -2.35 15.48 11.11
CA THR A 219 -1.91 16.11 9.85
C THR A 219 -2.44 15.34 8.65
N ILE A 220 -2.36 14.01 8.65
CA ILE A 220 -2.90 13.15 7.60
C ILE A 220 -4.40 13.38 7.44
N ASN A 221 -5.17 13.36 8.54
CA ASN A 221 -6.62 13.58 8.50
C ASN A 221 -6.99 14.97 7.95
N LYS A 222 -6.24 16.02 8.30
CA LYS A 222 -6.43 17.37 7.76
C LYS A 222 -6.23 17.39 6.24
N VAL A 223 -5.18 16.71 5.75
CA VAL A 223 -4.90 16.62 4.30
C VAL A 223 -6.01 15.83 3.60
N LEU A 224 -6.39 14.66 4.12
CA LEU A 224 -7.46 13.84 3.53
C LEU A 224 -8.78 14.59 3.48
N ASP A 225 -9.18 15.27 4.56
CA ASP A 225 -10.42 16.09 4.58
C ASP A 225 -10.41 17.15 3.48
N ARG A 226 -9.27 17.83 3.29
CA ARG A 226 -9.09 18.80 2.21
C ARG A 226 -9.21 18.14 0.83
N LEU A 227 -8.47 17.07 0.59
CA LEU A 227 -8.45 16.39 -0.71
C LEU A 227 -9.82 15.81 -1.09
N MET A 228 -10.56 15.25 -0.12
CA MET A 228 -11.93 14.74 -0.32
C MET A 228 -12.89 15.88 -0.65
N LYS A 229 -12.84 17.00 0.06
CA LYS A 229 -13.70 18.17 -0.20
C LYS A 229 -13.43 18.81 -1.57
N GLU A 230 -12.21 18.74 -2.04
CA GLU A 230 -11.77 19.25 -3.36
C GLU A 230 -12.02 18.23 -4.50
N GLY A 231 -12.51 17.01 -4.22
CA GLY A 231 -12.70 15.94 -5.22
C GLY A 231 -11.38 15.40 -5.78
N LYS A 232 -10.26 15.63 -5.08
CA LYS A 232 -8.93 15.24 -5.55
C LYS A 232 -8.67 13.73 -5.47
N ILE A 233 -9.30 13.04 -4.52
CA ILE A 233 -9.15 11.57 -4.42
C ILE A 233 -9.72 10.90 -5.67
N GLU A 234 -10.92 11.30 -6.11
CA GLU A 234 -11.56 10.81 -7.32
C GLU A 234 -10.75 11.17 -8.58
N GLU A 235 -10.22 12.41 -8.63
CA GLU A 235 -9.34 12.85 -9.72
C GLU A 235 -8.09 11.97 -9.81
N TYR A 236 -7.45 11.65 -8.68
CA TYR A 236 -6.28 10.77 -8.65
C TYR A 236 -6.63 9.35 -9.13
N VAL A 237 -7.77 8.81 -8.69
CA VAL A 237 -8.24 7.50 -9.18
C VAL A 237 -8.41 7.52 -10.71
N ILE A 238 -9.06 8.54 -11.26
CA ILE A 238 -9.24 8.67 -12.72
C ILE A 238 -7.90 8.77 -13.45
N ASN A 239 -6.95 9.55 -12.92
CA ASN A 239 -5.66 9.78 -13.56
C ASN A 239 -4.75 8.53 -13.56
N HIS A 240 -4.96 7.61 -12.63
CA HIS A 240 -4.16 6.40 -12.47
C HIS A 240 -4.86 5.12 -12.97
N SER A 241 -6.16 5.17 -13.26
CA SER A 241 -6.90 4.05 -13.86
C SER A 241 -6.77 4.01 -15.38
N SER A 242 -6.85 2.81 -15.98
CA SER A 242 -6.75 2.54 -17.43
C SER A 242 -8.08 2.72 -18.15
#